data_851008c3120441f8a179a2e55b1fb46d
#
_entry.id   851008c3120441f8a179a2e55b1fb46d
#
_cell.length_a   1.000
_cell.length_b   1.000
_cell.length_c   1.000
_cell.angle_alpha   90.00
_cell.angle_beta   90.00
_cell.angle_gamma   90.00
#
_symmetry.space_group_name_H-M   'P 1'
#
loop_
_entity.id
_entity.type
_entity.pdbx_description
1 polymer ?
#
loop_
_entity_poly.entity_id
_entity_poly.type
_entity_poly.pdbx_seq_one_letter_code
_entity_poly.pdbx_strand_id
1 'polypeptide(L)'
;MIESWKDIPGFEGVYQADREGNIRRLYRNGKTRVLTPYHKKKNGSQRLVVKLTVNSQSREVVVIQAVARTFLGPPPVGHIPVHRNGCQSDNYVNNIEYISRQQAGKMYGARSRRKAVVKIDNYGEIVEVYSSARMAAKANYLSHQTVTDRCNGKCKSTYAPDGYAYAWEDSGKSLERAIEKIKQQNKIEAYQNE
;
A
#
# COMPACT_ATOMS: atom_id res chain seq x y z
N MET A 1 -13.85 32.95 -16.07
CA MET A 1 -12.90 31.81 -16.27
C MET A 1 -13.55 30.82 -17.26
N ILE A 2 -12.94 30.61 -18.43
CA ILE A 2 -13.49 29.68 -19.43
C ILE A 2 -13.26 28.27 -18.87
N GLU A 3 -14.33 27.62 -18.43
CA GLU A 3 -14.32 26.18 -18.11
C GLU A 3 -13.96 25.41 -19.37
N SER A 4 -12.69 25.06 -19.53
CA SER A 4 -12.24 24.31 -20.70
C SER A 4 -12.47 22.82 -20.48
N TRP A 5 -13.68 22.38 -20.73
CA TRP A 5 -14.02 20.96 -20.83
C TRP A 5 -13.39 20.35 -22.07
N LYS A 6 -12.73 19.19 -21.92
CA LYS A 6 -12.13 18.43 -23.01
C LYS A 6 -12.68 17.01 -23.04
N ASP A 7 -12.84 16.47 -24.22
CA ASP A 7 -13.28 15.09 -24.42
C ASP A 7 -12.28 14.11 -23.80
N ILE A 8 -12.81 13.10 -23.09
CA ILE A 8 -11.99 12.04 -22.50
C ILE A 8 -11.62 11.05 -23.61
N PRO A 9 -10.32 10.75 -23.82
CA PRO A 9 -9.86 9.80 -24.84
C PRO A 9 -10.54 8.42 -24.72
N GLY A 10 -11.15 7.98 -25.81
CA GLY A 10 -11.96 6.75 -25.90
C GLY A 10 -13.44 6.94 -25.50
N PHE A 11 -13.86 8.20 -25.22
CA PHE A 11 -15.23 8.56 -24.87
C PHE A 11 -15.66 9.88 -25.53
N GLU A 12 -15.04 10.23 -26.66
CA GLU A 12 -15.22 11.47 -27.41
C GLU A 12 -16.70 11.71 -27.73
N GLY A 13 -17.12 12.97 -27.58
CA GLY A 13 -18.50 13.41 -27.81
C GLY A 13 -19.53 12.87 -26.80
N VAL A 14 -19.14 12.10 -25.80
CA VAL A 14 -20.03 11.53 -24.77
C VAL A 14 -19.63 11.96 -23.36
N TYR A 15 -18.33 11.99 -23.05
CA TYR A 15 -17.84 12.38 -21.74
C TYR A 15 -16.66 13.34 -21.85
N GLN A 16 -16.68 14.34 -20.97
CA GLN A 16 -15.64 15.36 -20.87
C GLN A 16 -15.11 15.47 -19.45
N ALA A 17 -13.83 15.86 -19.32
CA ALA A 17 -13.20 16.23 -18.06
C ALA A 17 -12.83 17.72 -18.07
N ASP A 18 -12.80 18.35 -16.89
CA ASP A 18 -12.24 19.67 -16.69
C ASP A 18 -10.88 19.61 -15.96
N ARG A 19 -10.24 20.75 -15.79
CA ARG A 19 -8.94 20.86 -15.09
C ARG A 19 -9.02 20.65 -13.59
N GLU A 20 -10.21 20.75 -13.00
CA GLU A 20 -10.46 20.55 -11.58
C GLU A 20 -10.69 19.10 -11.21
N GLY A 21 -10.79 18.21 -12.22
CA GLY A 21 -11.00 16.78 -12.03
C GLY A 21 -12.46 16.35 -12.06
N ASN A 22 -13.36 17.25 -12.46
CA ASN A 22 -14.76 16.91 -12.67
C ASN A 22 -14.93 16.18 -14.01
N ILE A 23 -15.91 15.26 -14.06
CA ILE A 23 -16.26 14.54 -15.26
C ILE A 23 -17.74 14.76 -15.53
N ARG A 24 -18.09 15.14 -16.78
CA ARG A 24 -19.48 15.32 -17.22
C ARG A 24 -19.85 14.44 -18.40
N ARG A 25 -21.11 14.09 -18.48
CA ARG A 25 -21.73 13.48 -19.65
C ARG A 25 -22.34 14.54 -20.54
N LEU A 26 -22.16 14.36 -21.83
CA LEU A 26 -22.86 15.09 -22.90
C LEU A 26 -24.05 14.25 -23.39
N TYR A 27 -25.20 14.87 -23.57
CA TYR A 27 -26.37 14.24 -24.15
C TYR A 27 -26.63 14.80 -25.55
N ARG A 28 -27.23 14.00 -26.40
CA ARG A 28 -27.56 14.39 -27.82
C ARG A 28 -28.42 15.64 -27.90
N ASN A 29 -29.17 15.98 -26.88
CA ASN A 29 -29.99 17.19 -26.79
C ASN A 29 -29.24 18.42 -26.29
N GLY A 30 -27.90 18.37 -26.23
CA GLY A 30 -27.04 19.44 -25.76
C GLY A 30 -26.97 19.59 -24.21
N LYS A 31 -27.79 18.86 -23.46
CA LYS A 31 -27.70 18.90 -21.99
C LYS A 31 -26.41 18.25 -21.51
N THR A 32 -25.92 18.69 -20.37
CA THR A 32 -24.75 18.11 -19.69
C THR A 32 -25.11 17.71 -18.27
N ARG A 33 -24.43 16.70 -17.73
CA ARG A 33 -24.55 16.28 -16.33
C ARG A 33 -23.17 15.97 -15.77
N VAL A 34 -22.79 16.65 -14.71
CA VAL A 34 -21.58 16.30 -13.92
C VAL A 34 -21.86 15.01 -13.18
N LEU A 35 -20.90 14.08 -13.25
CA LEU A 35 -20.99 12.79 -12.58
C LEU A 35 -20.46 12.91 -11.15
N THR A 36 -21.08 12.20 -10.21
CA THR A 36 -20.60 12.10 -8.85
C THR A 36 -19.64 10.89 -8.76
N PRO A 37 -18.34 11.13 -8.46
CA PRO A 37 -17.40 10.04 -8.26
C PRO A 37 -17.69 9.31 -6.94
N TYR A 38 -17.31 8.04 -6.87
CA TYR A 38 -17.41 7.25 -5.65
C TYR A 38 -16.12 6.51 -5.34
N HIS A 39 -15.91 6.21 -4.06
CA HIS A 39 -14.72 5.48 -3.60
C HIS A 39 -14.86 3.98 -3.82
N LYS A 40 -13.88 3.39 -4.50
CA LYS A 40 -13.76 1.94 -4.65
C LYS A 40 -12.48 1.45 -3.99
N LYS A 41 -12.62 0.50 -3.05
CA LYS A 41 -11.49 -0.19 -2.43
C LYS A 41 -11.03 -1.35 -3.33
N LYS A 42 -9.73 -1.42 -3.62
CA LYS A 42 -9.11 -2.55 -4.30
C LYS A 42 -7.74 -2.82 -3.67
N ASN A 43 -7.54 -4.02 -3.13
CA ASN A 43 -6.28 -4.45 -2.51
C ASN A 43 -5.74 -3.47 -1.44
N GLY A 44 -6.63 -2.97 -0.56
CA GLY A 44 -6.27 -2.02 0.50
C GLY A 44 -6.06 -0.56 0.03
N SER A 45 -6.12 -0.30 -1.26
CA SER A 45 -6.03 1.05 -1.84
C SER A 45 -7.43 1.57 -2.16
N GLN A 46 -7.72 2.80 -1.76
CA GLN A 46 -8.96 3.49 -2.07
C GLN A 46 -8.78 4.31 -3.36
N ARG A 47 -9.71 4.23 -4.30
CA ARG A 47 -9.64 4.95 -5.58
C ARG A 47 -10.94 5.67 -5.84
N LEU A 48 -10.86 6.89 -6.37
CA LEU A 48 -12.02 7.63 -6.83
C LEU A 48 -12.34 7.21 -8.26
N VAL A 49 -13.56 6.71 -8.49
CA VAL A 49 -13.99 6.18 -9.79
C VAL A 49 -15.32 6.77 -10.23
N VAL A 50 -15.55 6.80 -11.52
CA VAL A 50 -16.85 7.12 -12.15
C VAL A 50 -17.29 5.97 -13.05
N LYS A 51 -18.60 5.79 -13.17
CA LYS A 51 -19.18 4.81 -14.09
C LYS A 51 -19.54 5.52 -15.40
N LEU A 52 -18.88 5.14 -16.49
CA LEU A 52 -19.14 5.61 -17.84
C LEU A 52 -19.88 4.55 -18.61
N THR A 53 -20.91 4.95 -19.38
CA THR A 53 -21.73 4.03 -20.17
C THR A 53 -21.78 4.51 -21.62
N VAL A 54 -21.29 3.68 -22.54
CA VAL A 54 -21.32 3.90 -23.98
C VAL A 54 -21.85 2.63 -24.63
N ASN A 55 -22.76 2.76 -25.60
CA ASN A 55 -23.37 1.65 -26.32
C ASN A 55 -23.91 0.54 -25.40
N SER A 56 -24.64 0.93 -24.36
CA SER A 56 -25.20 0.05 -23.34
C SER A 56 -24.17 -0.71 -22.47
N GLN A 57 -22.89 -0.51 -22.71
CA GLN A 57 -21.81 -1.09 -21.89
C GLN A 57 -21.33 -0.09 -20.84
N SER A 58 -21.32 -0.52 -19.59
CA SER A 58 -20.84 0.29 -18.46
C SER A 58 -19.42 -0.12 -18.09
N ARG A 59 -18.54 0.89 -17.90
CA ARG A 59 -17.17 0.71 -17.47
C ARG A 59 -16.85 1.66 -16.31
N GLU A 60 -16.18 1.16 -15.28
CA GLU A 60 -15.62 2.00 -14.23
C GLU A 60 -14.27 2.58 -14.68
N VAL A 61 -14.15 3.89 -14.58
CA VAL A 61 -12.93 4.63 -14.94
C VAL A 61 -12.42 5.36 -13.70
N VAL A 62 -11.11 5.24 -13.42
CA VAL A 62 -10.48 5.95 -12.32
C VAL A 62 -10.31 7.43 -12.70
N VAL A 63 -10.79 8.34 -11.86
CA VAL A 63 -10.85 9.78 -12.18
C VAL A 63 -9.47 10.32 -12.56
N ILE A 64 -8.43 10.08 -11.77
CA ILE A 64 -7.07 10.54 -12.09
C ILE A 64 -6.59 10.05 -13.47
N GLN A 65 -6.96 8.83 -13.88
CA GLN A 65 -6.56 8.30 -15.20
C GLN A 65 -7.29 9.02 -16.34
N ALA A 66 -8.57 9.33 -16.17
CA ALA A 66 -9.33 10.08 -17.14
C ALA A 66 -8.75 11.49 -17.30
N VAL A 67 -8.57 12.21 -16.21
CA VAL A 67 -8.04 13.59 -16.19
C VAL A 67 -6.62 13.64 -16.76
N ALA A 68 -5.73 12.74 -16.30
CA ALA A 68 -4.35 12.68 -16.79
C ALA A 68 -4.30 12.46 -18.31
N ARG A 69 -5.05 11.49 -18.84
CA ARG A 69 -5.08 11.23 -20.28
C ARG A 69 -5.65 12.39 -21.10
N THR A 70 -6.63 13.09 -20.55
CA THR A 70 -7.29 14.23 -21.23
C THR A 70 -6.35 15.45 -21.32
N PHE A 71 -5.56 15.73 -20.28
CA PHE A 71 -4.81 16.97 -20.18
C PHE A 71 -3.29 16.81 -20.32
N LEU A 72 -2.74 15.67 -19.89
CA LEU A 72 -1.30 15.38 -19.95
C LEU A 72 -0.96 14.45 -21.14
N GLY A 73 -1.99 13.91 -21.83
CA GLY A 73 -1.81 12.95 -22.90
C GLY A 73 -1.66 11.50 -22.43
N PRO A 74 -1.36 10.56 -23.35
CA PRO A 74 -1.19 9.16 -23.02
C PRO A 74 0.03 8.96 -22.11
N PRO A 75 -0.05 8.04 -21.11
CA PRO A 75 1.08 7.77 -20.24
C PRO A 75 2.26 7.19 -21.02
N PRO A 76 3.50 7.61 -20.75
CA PRO A 76 4.68 6.93 -21.27
C PRO A 76 4.69 5.46 -20.86
N VAL A 77 5.36 4.60 -21.64
CA VAL A 77 5.45 3.16 -21.34
C VAL A 77 5.98 2.93 -19.92
N GLY A 78 5.29 2.11 -19.15
CA GLY A 78 5.67 1.80 -17.77
C GLY A 78 5.39 2.90 -16.74
N HIS A 79 4.70 3.99 -17.11
CA HIS A 79 4.32 5.07 -16.19
C HIS A 79 2.86 4.98 -15.76
N ILE A 80 2.58 5.55 -14.61
CA ILE A 80 1.23 5.64 -14.03
C ILE A 80 0.99 7.06 -13.49
N PRO A 81 -0.25 7.58 -13.56
CA PRO A 81 -0.58 8.84 -12.96
C PRO A 81 -0.65 8.72 -11.44
N VAL A 82 -0.10 9.72 -10.75
CA VAL A 82 -0.12 9.83 -9.29
C VAL A 82 -0.45 11.26 -8.87
N HIS A 83 -0.93 11.42 -7.64
CA HIS A 83 -1.16 12.73 -7.04
C HIS A 83 0.14 13.20 -6.37
N ARG A 84 0.63 14.39 -6.71
CA ARG A 84 1.87 14.97 -6.16
C ARG A 84 1.79 15.16 -4.64
N ASN A 85 0.64 15.61 -4.14
CA ASN A 85 0.39 15.84 -2.71
C ASN A 85 -0.05 14.55 -1.97
N GLY A 86 -0.19 13.41 -2.66
CA GLY A 86 -0.67 12.15 -2.08
C GLY A 86 -2.17 12.11 -1.76
N CYS A 87 -2.92 13.19 -1.96
CA CYS A 87 -4.37 13.23 -1.73
C CYS A 87 -5.15 12.65 -2.91
N GLN A 88 -5.77 11.48 -2.70
CA GLN A 88 -6.46 10.75 -3.77
C GLN A 88 -7.77 11.41 -4.24
N SER A 89 -8.29 12.37 -3.50
CA SER A 89 -9.51 13.13 -3.85
C SER A 89 -9.21 14.38 -4.68
N ASP A 90 -7.96 14.85 -4.66
CA ASP A 90 -7.53 16.07 -5.34
C ASP A 90 -7.04 15.75 -6.76
N ASN A 91 -8.01 15.65 -7.68
CA ASN A 91 -7.76 15.31 -9.09
C ASN A 91 -7.50 16.55 -9.98
N TYR A 92 -7.12 17.69 -9.41
CA TYR A 92 -6.71 18.87 -10.16
C TYR A 92 -5.49 18.56 -11.04
N VAL A 93 -5.52 18.97 -12.31
CA VAL A 93 -4.49 18.64 -13.32
C VAL A 93 -3.07 18.96 -12.84
N ASN A 94 -2.88 20.11 -12.16
CA ASN A 94 -1.55 20.52 -11.69
C ASN A 94 -1.02 19.63 -10.54
N ASN A 95 -1.92 18.90 -9.86
CA ASN A 95 -1.57 17.93 -8.83
C ASN A 95 -1.28 16.53 -9.39
N ILE A 96 -1.45 16.31 -10.71
CA ILE A 96 -1.26 15.02 -11.34
C ILE A 96 0.06 15.00 -12.12
N GLU A 97 0.81 13.92 -11.98
CA GLU A 97 2.00 13.65 -12.79
C GLU A 97 2.12 12.19 -13.15
N TYR A 98 2.86 11.89 -14.21
CA TYR A 98 3.23 10.53 -14.56
C TYR A 98 4.58 10.16 -13.94
N ILE A 99 4.61 9.08 -13.15
CA ILE A 99 5.86 8.51 -12.64
C ILE A 99 6.01 7.07 -13.08
N SER A 100 7.24 6.57 -13.15
CA SER A 100 7.48 5.18 -13.48
C SER A 100 6.90 4.24 -12.40
N ARG A 101 6.49 3.03 -12.78
CA ARG A 101 6.03 2.01 -11.81
C ARG A 101 7.10 1.69 -10.76
N GLN A 102 8.37 1.80 -11.13
CA GLN A 102 9.48 1.58 -10.20
C GLN A 102 9.55 2.68 -9.14
N GLN A 103 9.40 3.95 -9.54
CA GLN A 103 9.32 5.08 -8.61
C GLN A 103 8.09 4.98 -7.71
N ALA A 104 6.92 4.67 -8.28
CA ALA A 104 5.70 4.45 -7.52
C ALA A 104 5.86 3.31 -6.50
N GLY A 105 6.53 2.21 -6.87
CA GLY A 105 6.87 1.12 -5.96
C GLY A 105 7.76 1.56 -4.80
N LYS A 106 8.74 2.43 -5.05
CA LYS A 106 9.61 3.01 -4.00
C LYS A 106 8.82 3.96 -3.08
N MET A 107 7.93 4.79 -3.64
CA MET A 107 7.15 5.78 -2.87
C MET A 107 6.03 5.15 -2.05
N TYR A 108 5.27 4.23 -2.65
CA TYR A 108 4.02 3.72 -2.07
C TYR A 108 4.08 2.23 -1.68
N GLY A 109 5.03 1.45 -2.23
CA GLY A 109 4.97 -0.01 -2.18
C GLY A 109 5.55 -0.65 -0.93
N ALA A 110 6.41 0.03 -0.18
CA ALA A 110 7.23 -0.65 0.80
C ALA A 110 6.99 -0.24 2.27
N ARG A 111 6.47 0.97 2.53
CA ARG A 111 6.36 1.47 3.91
C ARG A 111 5.19 0.87 4.70
N SER A 112 4.06 0.62 4.06
CA SER A 112 2.85 0.13 4.74
C SER A 112 2.85 -1.37 5.07
N ARG A 113 3.84 -2.14 4.58
CA ARG A 113 3.95 -3.58 4.80
C ARG A 113 5.15 -4.00 5.64
N ARG A 114 6.04 -3.07 5.96
CA ARG A 114 7.20 -3.39 6.81
C ARG A 114 6.75 -3.40 8.26
N LYS A 115 6.83 -4.58 8.87
CA LYS A 115 6.67 -4.74 10.30
C LYS A 115 8.07 -4.75 10.91
N ALA A 116 8.30 -3.89 11.88
CA ALA A 116 9.52 -3.88 12.65
C ALA A 116 9.62 -5.16 13.49
N VAL A 117 10.83 -5.63 13.68
CA VAL A 117 11.14 -6.87 14.40
C VAL A 117 12.09 -6.54 15.53
N VAL A 118 11.81 -7.04 16.72
CA VAL A 118 12.69 -6.98 17.88
C VAL A 118 13.47 -8.29 18.04
N LYS A 119 14.75 -8.19 18.37
CA LYS A 119 15.63 -9.28 18.77
C LYS A 119 15.70 -9.30 20.29
N ILE A 120 15.49 -10.45 20.90
CA ILE A 120 15.31 -10.62 22.33
C ILE A 120 16.33 -11.66 22.83
N ASP A 121 17.02 -11.37 23.92
CA ASP A 121 17.97 -12.28 24.53
C ASP A 121 17.29 -13.34 25.42
N ASN A 122 18.11 -14.16 26.09
CA ASN A 122 17.65 -15.21 26.99
C ASN A 122 17.10 -14.67 28.33
N TYR A 123 17.29 -13.39 28.64
CA TYR A 123 16.70 -12.74 29.83
C TYR A 123 15.35 -12.10 29.52
N GLY A 124 14.97 -12.02 28.24
CA GLY A 124 13.73 -11.37 27.79
C GLY A 124 13.90 -9.89 27.48
N GLU A 125 15.16 -9.39 27.42
CA GLU A 125 15.47 -8.00 27.11
C GLU A 125 15.60 -7.79 25.59
N ILE A 126 15.13 -6.63 25.10
CA ILE A 126 15.26 -6.25 23.70
C ILE A 126 16.69 -5.78 23.44
N VAL A 127 17.42 -6.55 22.65
CA VAL A 127 18.81 -6.24 22.29
C VAL A 127 18.88 -5.30 21.08
N GLU A 128 17.99 -5.49 20.09
CA GLU A 128 18.01 -4.71 18.85
C GLU A 128 16.64 -4.66 18.17
N VAL A 129 16.39 -3.56 17.44
CA VAL A 129 15.16 -3.35 16.68
C VAL A 129 15.50 -3.17 15.20
N TYR A 130 14.86 -3.96 14.34
CA TYR A 130 15.04 -3.94 12.90
C TYR A 130 13.78 -3.42 12.20
N SER A 131 13.95 -2.63 11.16
CA SER A 131 12.84 -2.07 10.37
C SER A 131 12.03 -3.11 9.59
N SER A 132 12.48 -4.36 9.53
CA SER A 132 11.77 -5.48 8.88
C SER A 132 12.42 -6.83 9.18
N ALA A 133 11.66 -7.93 9.02
CA ALA A 133 12.19 -9.30 9.13
C ALA A 133 13.33 -9.60 8.14
N ARG A 134 13.35 -8.94 6.96
CA ARG A 134 14.46 -9.08 6.01
C ARG A 134 15.75 -8.44 6.51
N MET A 135 15.65 -7.29 7.19
CA MET A 135 16.82 -6.64 7.78
C MET A 135 17.35 -7.42 8.98
N ALA A 136 16.46 -7.90 9.86
CA ALA A 136 16.84 -8.78 10.96
C ALA A 136 17.53 -10.05 10.47
N ALA A 137 16.97 -10.71 9.46
CA ALA A 137 17.54 -11.91 8.87
C ALA A 137 18.95 -11.66 8.29
N LYS A 138 19.12 -10.56 7.50
CA LYS A 138 20.40 -10.21 6.91
C LYS A 138 21.47 -9.89 7.97
N ALA A 139 21.12 -9.13 9.00
CA ALA A 139 22.04 -8.74 10.06
C ALA A 139 22.52 -9.91 10.92
N ASN A 140 21.70 -10.96 11.06
CA ASN A 140 21.97 -12.12 11.90
C ASN A 140 22.24 -13.42 11.11
N TYR A 141 22.52 -13.33 9.80
CA TYR A 141 22.81 -14.47 8.92
C TYR A 141 21.73 -15.55 8.94
N LEU A 142 20.47 -15.14 9.09
CA LEU A 142 19.31 -16.02 9.11
C LEU A 142 18.52 -15.93 7.79
N SER A 143 17.65 -16.91 7.53
CA SER A 143 16.69 -16.80 6.46
C SER A 143 15.54 -15.86 6.86
N HIS A 144 14.98 -15.13 5.89
CA HIS A 144 13.78 -14.31 6.12
C HIS A 144 12.61 -15.13 6.69
N GLN A 145 12.46 -16.38 6.21
CA GLN A 145 11.43 -17.30 6.68
C GLN A 145 11.63 -17.68 8.16
N THR A 146 12.88 -17.92 8.58
CA THR A 146 13.23 -18.23 9.97
C THR A 146 12.76 -17.14 10.93
N VAL A 147 13.06 -15.86 10.60
CA VAL A 147 12.64 -14.73 11.43
C VAL A 147 11.11 -14.58 11.42
N THR A 148 10.49 -14.65 10.24
CA THR A 148 9.04 -14.47 10.09
C THR A 148 8.25 -15.54 10.85
N ASP A 149 8.66 -16.81 10.77
CA ASP A 149 7.96 -17.92 11.44
C ASP A 149 8.06 -17.82 12.97
N ARG A 150 9.17 -17.31 13.50
CA ARG A 150 9.32 -17.01 14.94
C ARG A 150 8.41 -15.88 15.37
N CYS A 151 8.43 -14.76 14.67
CA CYS A 151 7.54 -13.63 14.97
C CYS A 151 6.05 -14.03 14.91
N ASN A 152 5.69 -14.97 14.04
CA ASN A 152 4.33 -15.50 13.93
C ASN A 152 4.02 -16.63 14.92
N GLY A 153 5.00 -17.09 15.69
CA GLY A 153 4.83 -18.18 16.68
C GLY A 153 4.65 -19.56 16.07
N LYS A 154 5.09 -19.77 14.84
CA LYS A 154 4.99 -21.07 14.13
C LYS A 154 6.07 -22.07 14.56
N CYS A 155 7.16 -21.61 15.16
CA CYS A 155 8.25 -22.48 15.60
C CYS A 155 8.02 -23.01 17.01
N LYS A 156 8.33 -24.29 17.25
CA LYS A 156 8.31 -24.91 18.58
C LYS A 156 9.46 -24.36 19.44
N SER A 157 10.68 -24.26 18.87
CA SER A 157 11.85 -23.75 19.57
C SER A 157 11.74 -22.26 19.90
N THR A 158 12.20 -21.86 21.08
CA THR A 158 12.19 -20.48 21.57
C THR A 158 13.18 -19.64 20.78
N TYR A 159 14.41 -20.12 20.65
CA TYR A 159 15.52 -19.39 20.03
C TYR A 159 15.74 -19.78 18.57
N ALA A 160 16.22 -18.81 17.78
CA ALA A 160 16.74 -19.02 16.45
C ALA A 160 18.14 -19.64 16.51
N PRO A 161 18.71 -20.08 15.37
CA PRO A 161 20.07 -20.65 15.34
C PRO A 161 21.16 -19.73 15.87
N ASP A 162 20.92 -18.42 15.92
CA ASP A 162 21.82 -17.40 16.48
C ASP A 162 21.67 -17.22 18.00
N GLY A 163 20.83 -18.01 18.67
CA GLY A 163 20.63 -17.98 20.12
C GLY A 163 19.65 -16.92 20.62
N TYR A 164 18.95 -16.20 19.73
CA TYR A 164 18.01 -15.13 20.07
C TYR A 164 16.57 -15.45 19.69
N ALA A 165 15.62 -14.85 20.40
CA ALA A 165 14.21 -14.88 20.05
C ALA A 165 13.84 -13.65 19.20
N TYR A 166 12.77 -13.78 18.39
CA TYR A 166 12.29 -12.73 17.50
C TYR A 166 10.79 -12.52 17.62
N ALA A 167 10.35 -11.25 17.68
CA ALA A 167 8.94 -10.87 17.75
C ALA A 167 8.65 -9.64 16.85
N TRP A 168 7.37 -9.43 16.50
CA TRP A 168 6.94 -8.19 15.87
C TRP A 168 6.86 -7.08 16.91
N GLU A 169 7.46 -5.91 16.65
CA GLU A 169 7.46 -4.76 17.56
C GLU A 169 6.05 -4.20 17.77
N ASP A 170 5.26 -4.08 16.67
CA ASP A 170 3.93 -3.48 16.68
C ASP A 170 2.81 -4.41 17.19
N SER A 171 3.15 -5.63 17.57
CA SER A 171 2.22 -6.65 18.05
C SER A 171 2.54 -7.05 19.49
N GLY A 172 1.87 -6.42 20.45
CA GLY A 172 1.99 -6.80 21.87
C GLY A 172 1.87 -8.31 22.09
N LYS A 173 0.91 -8.96 21.41
CA LYS A 173 0.73 -10.42 21.48
C LYS A 173 1.94 -11.23 20.97
N SER A 174 2.70 -10.73 20.00
CA SER A 174 3.89 -11.41 19.48
C SER A 174 5.05 -11.31 20.49
N LEU A 175 5.24 -10.12 21.04
CA LEU A 175 6.28 -9.85 22.03
C LEU A 175 6.01 -10.60 23.35
N GLU A 176 4.81 -10.51 23.89
CA GLU A 176 4.38 -11.22 25.10
C GLU A 176 4.60 -12.73 24.97
N ARG A 177 4.19 -13.31 23.84
CA ARG A 177 4.39 -14.74 23.56
C ARG A 177 5.86 -15.14 23.51
N ALA A 178 6.71 -14.31 22.93
CA ALA A 178 8.16 -14.57 22.90
C ALA A 178 8.76 -14.55 24.29
N ILE A 179 8.45 -13.53 25.09
CA ILE A 179 8.93 -13.39 26.48
C ILE A 179 8.41 -14.54 27.35
N GLU A 180 7.15 -14.94 27.20
CA GLU A 180 6.58 -16.04 27.96
C GLU A 180 7.28 -17.38 27.65
N LYS A 181 7.58 -17.66 26.37
CA LYS A 181 8.36 -18.84 25.98
C LYS A 181 9.76 -18.83 26.61
N ILE A 182 10.44 -17.69 26.61
CA ILE A 182 11.76 -17.53 27.25
C ILE A 182 11.67 -17.85 28.75
N LYS A 183 10.68 -17.31 29.45
CA LYS A 183 10.46 -17.58 30.89
C LYS A 183 10.18 -19.05 31.17
N GLN A 184 9.40 -19.73 30.31
CA GLN A 184 9.13 -21.16 30.41
C GLN A 184 10.40 -21.99 30.19
N GLN A 185 11.20 -21.65 29.17
CA GLN A 185 12.46 -22.31 28.87
C GLN A 185 13.43 -22.22 30.05
N ASN A 186 13.62 -21.03 30.62
CA ASN A 186 14.50 -20.78 31.75
C ASN A 186 14.07 -21.54 33.00
N LYS A 187 12.76 -21.72 33.24
CA LYS A 187 12.26 -22.54 34.34
C LYS A 187 12.62 -24.01 34.14
N ILE A 188 12.47 -24.54 32.93
CA ILE A 188 12.79 -25.96 32.63
C ILE A 188 14.29 -26.20 32.85
N GLU A 189 15.14 -25.28 32.37
CA GLU A 189 16.60 -25.40 32.53
C GLU A 189 17.04 -25.31 34.01
N ALA A 190 16.37 -24.47 34.82
CA ALA A 190 16.63 -24.39 36.27
C ALA A 190 16.33 -25.73 36.98
N TYR A 191 15.21 -26.40 36.65
CA TYR A 191 14.84 -27.72 37.22
C TYR A 191 15.72 -28.87 36.76
N GLN A 192 16.43 -28.75 35.63
CA GLN A 192 17.33 -29.80 35.15
C GLN A 192 18.75 -29.70 35.75
N ASN A 193 19.10 -28.60 36.38
CA ASN A 193 20.38 -28.31 36.96
C ASN A 193 20.38 -28.45 38.52
N GLU A 194 19.23 -28.80 39.11
CA GLU A 194 19.07 -29.21 40.53
C GLU A 194 19.09 -30.74 40.61
#